data_d8c5de5ecdf3b6322cf7b84eb60dc720
#
_entry.id   d8c5de5ecdf3b6322cf7b84eb60dc720
#
_cell.length_a   1.000
_cell.length_b   1.000
_cell.length_c   1.000
_cell.angle_alpha   90.00
_cell.angle_beta   90.00
_cell.angle_gamma   90.00
#
_symmetry.space_group_name_H-M   'P 1'
#
loop_
_entity.id
_entity.type
_entity.pdbx_description
1 polymer ?
#
loop_
_entity_poly.entity_id
_entity_poly.type
_entity_poly.pdbx_seq_one_letter_code
_entity_poly.pdbx_strand_id
1 'polypeptide(L)'
;MPVVQYKGFVENMARVVIIGAGLTGLSTAYHLEQQGFFDYKILEKEAQVGGLCRSIHDNGFTFDYTGHLLHINNNYAKELIDDLVGLDKFNYIKRRSFIYSHEVFSHYPFQTNLYGLPATTIADCIKNFITRKKINNPKTFYQWVLTNFGAGFAKHFFIPYQEKQFCRSARTFSAQWTGRFVPQTSLEDIIRGIQNSQTTPIGYNSCFYYPKMGGIEIIPNSFAKQLTQQIHTNHEVKNINLKNKVITCTNGTQYPFDILINTAPLNQILKKIIDTSSSQFYSQHKKLAASSVLNINLGIARKNISTKHWVYFPEKKYPFYRLGFSSNFSDTITPSGCSSLYIECAYRNTYSPETIPYAIEQACTALNIKQHEIIAHTIIELPTAYTLYTPWRDTHINKLLARLQEVGVYSIGRYGSWKYASMQEALCEGRDIAEHIVGHEKRPLLTKSQTHVRL
;
A
#
# COMPACT_ATOMS: atom_id res chain seq x y z
N MET A 1 39.60 26.45 42.78
CA MET A 1 38.70 27.01 41.76
C MET A 1 37.43 26.18 41.79
N PRO A 2 36.27 26.74 42.06
CA PRO A 2 35.03 25.97 42.11
C PRO A 2 34.56 25.64 40.68
N VAL A 3 34.24 24.38 40.48
CA VAL A 3 33.58 23.86 39.27
C VAL A 3 32.16 24.40 39.21
N VAL A 4 31.89 25.30 38.26
CA VAL A 4 30.54 25.79 37.99
C VAL A 4 29.77 24.65 37.31
N GLN A 5 28.87 24.00 38.03
CA GLN A 5 27.85 23.16 37.46
C GLN A 5 26.86 24.03 36.68
N TYR A 6 26.96 23.97 35.35
CA TYR A 6 25.87 24.43 34.47
C TYR A 6 24.66 23.50 34.71
N LYS A 7 23.68 23.93 35.51
CA LYS A 7 22.32 23.43 35.40
C LYS A 7 21.79 23.88 34.07
N GLY A 8 21.91 23.01 33.07
CA GLY A 8 21.25 23.19 31.77
C GLY A 8 19.75 23.26 32.03
N PHE A 9 19.13 24.31 31.48
CA PHE A 9 17.70 24.37 31.30
C PHE A 9 17.29 23.11 30.51
N VAL A 10 16.60 22.18 31.14
CA VAL A 10 15.82 21.18 30.45
C VAL A 10 14.61 21.97 29.91
N GLU A 11 14.73 22.50 28.70
CA GLU A 11 13.56 22.93 27.98
C GLU A 11 12.63 21.72 27.95
N ASN A 12 11.37 21.90 28.36
CA ASN A 12 10.34 20.88 28.33
C ASN A 12 10.10 20.52 26.85
N MET A 13 10.83 19.53 26.34
CA MET A 13 10.59 19.01 25.00
C MET A 13 9.22 18.35 24.97
N ALA A 14 8.48 18.59 23.89
CA ALA A 14 7.14 18.06 23.73
C ALA A 14 7.18 16.53 23.67
N ARG A 15 6.35 15.86 24.47
CA ARG A 15 6.22 14.39 24.46
C ARG A 15 5.49 13.94 23.19
N VAL A 16 6.18 13.19 22.35
CA VAL A 16 5.62 12.68 21.10
C VAL A 16 5.16 11.23 21.27
N VAL A 17 3.94 10.93 20.87
CA VAL A 17 3.48 9.54 20.77
C VAL A 17 3.17 9.20 19.31
N ILE A 18 3.76 8.12 18.82
CA ILE A 18 3.58 7.60 17.45
C ILE A 18 2.71 6.35 17.52
N ILE A 19 1.56 6.37 16.85
CA ILE A 19 0.69 5.19 16.72
C ILE A 19 1.02 4.46 15.41
N GLY A 20 1.50 3.22 15.57
CA GLY A 20 1.87 2.31 14.49
C GLY A 20 3.37 2.25 14.23
N ALA A 21 3.94 1.03 14.26
CA ALA A 21 5.31 0.73 13.90
C ALA A 21 5.44 0.18 12.46
N GLY A 22 4.64 0.69 11.53
CA GLY A 22 4.84 0.51 10.09
C GLY A 22 5.96 1.42 9.58
N LEU A 23 6.31 1.35 8.30
CA LEU A 23 7.43 2.13 7.74
C LEU A 23 7.34 3.64 8.02
N THR A 24 6.14 4.23 7.98
CA THR A 24 5.99 5.66 8.28
C THR A 24 6.32 5.97 9.74
N GLY A 25 5.82 5.18 10.69
CA GLY A 25 6.09 5.41 12.12
C GLY A 25 7.56 5.16 12.48
N LEU A 26 8.14 4.08 11.94
CA LEU A 26 9.55 3.76 12.14
C LEU A 26 10.47 4.82 11.52
N SER A 27 10.17 5.28 10.32
CA SER A 27 10.91 6.39 9.67
C SER A 27 10.78 7.67 10.46
N THR A 28 9.60 7.98 11.01
CA THR A 28 9.41 9.15 11.89
C THR A 28 10.34 9.08 13.10
N ALA A 29 10.32 7.97 13.82
CA ALA A 29 11.15 7.77 15.01
C ALA A 29 12.65 7.86 14.67
N TYR A 30 13.08 7.19 13.61
CA TYR A 30 14.46 7.24 13.15
C TYR A 30 14.92 8.69 12.89
N HIS A 31 14.11 9.48 12.19
CA HIS A 31 14.50 10.87 11.88
C HIS A 31 14.39 11.81 13.09
N LEU A 32 13.54 11.52 14.05
CA LEU A 32 13.57 12.22 15.34
C LEU A 32 14.90 11.98 16.06
N GLU A 33 15.36 10.73 16.15
CA GLU A 33 16.66 10.42 16.78
C GLU A 33 17.85 11.01 16.00
N GLN A 34 17.81 10.99 14.67
CA GLN A 34 18.86 11.63 13.85
C GLN A 34 18.98 13.15 14.11
N GLN A 35 17.92 13.78 14.61
CA GLN A 35 17.90 15.19 15.00
C GLN A 35 18.07 15.41 16.51
N GLY A 36 18.45 14.35 17.25
CA GLY A 36 18.68 14.44 18.69
C GLY A 36 17.42 14.50 19.56
N PHE A 37 16.26 14.16 18.98
CA PHE A 37 15.00 14.15 19.72
C PHE A 37 14.65 12.72 20.18
N PHE A 38 14.64 12.49 21.50
CA PHE A 38 14.45 11.15 22.10
C PHE A 38 13.19 11.03 22.98
N ASP A 39 12.45 12.12 23.22
CA ASP A 39 11.24 12.08 24.03
C ASP A 39 10.01 11.67 23.22
N TYR A 40 10.06 10.46 22.68
CA TYR A 40 8.95 9.86 21.95
C TYR A 40 8.67 8.43 22.40
N LYS A 41 7.46 7.94 22.10
CA LYS A 41 7.04 6.53 22.28
C LYS A 41 6.37 6.03 21.00
N ILE A 42 6.66 4.77 20.61
CA ILE A 42 5.96 4.10 19.51
C ILE A 42 5.04 3.04 20.11
N LEU A 43 3.75 3.08 19.73
CA LEU A 43 2.74 2.11 20.14
C LEU A 43 2.33 1.26 18.94
N GLU A 44 2.61 -0.04 18.98
CA GLU A 44 2.24 -1.01 17.95
C GLU A 44 1.27 -2.05 18.55
N LYS A 45 0.17 -2.31 17.84
CA LYS A 45 -0.84 -3.26 18.30
C LYS A 45 -0.41 -4.72 18.16
N GLU A 46 0.42 -5.01 17.18
CA GLU A 46 0.91 -6.35 16.87
C GLU A 46 2.16 -6.69 17.70
N ALA A 47 2.52 -7.97 17.76
CA ALA A 47 3.75 -8.42 18.41
C ALA A 47 5.02 -8.06 17.62
N GLN A 48 4.88 -7.70 16.33
CA GLN A 48 5.98 -7.40 15.43
C GLN A 48 5.78 -6.05 14.74
N VAL A 49 6.90 -5.37 14.48
CA VAL A 49 6.94 -4.13 13.68
C VAL A 49 6.74 -4.42 12.20
N GLY A 50 6.60 -3.37 11.38
CA GLY A 50 6.61 -3.44 9.92
C GLY A 50 5.27 -3.16 9.26
N GLY A 51 4.15 -3.23 9.99
CA GLY A 51 2.82 -3.01 9.42
C GLY A 51 2.53 -4.00 8.28
N LEU A 52 2.33 -3.53 7.04
CA LEU A 52 2.16 -4.41 5.87
C LEU A 52 3.47 -4.89 5.24
N CYS A 53 4.62 -4.33 5.64
CA CYS A 53 5.95 -4.79 5.21
C CYS A 53 6.49 -5.86 6.16
N ARG A 54 5.65 -6.84 6.51
CA ARG A 54 6.02 -8.03 7.31
C ARG A 54 6.09 -9.26 6.43
N SER A 55 6.79 -10.27 6.91
CA SER A 55 6.87 -11.59 6.30
C SER A 55 6.51 -12.67 7.32
N ILE A 56 6.02 -13.81 6.85
CA ILE A 56 5.77 -15.02 7.64
C ILE A 56 6.73 -16.08 7.15
N HIS A 57 7.43 -16.71 8.08
CA HIS A 57 8.34 -17.81 7.79
C HIS A 57 7.66 -19.13 8.19
N ASP A 58 7.42 -19.99 7.23
CA ASP A 58 6.78 -21.28 7.45
C ASP A 58 7.36 -22.37 6.52
N ASN A 59 7.80 -23.49 7.09
CA ASN A 59 8.34 -24.64 6.36
C ASN A 59 9.40 -24.27 5.30
N GLY A 60 10.28 -23.29 5.61
CA GLY A 60 11.33 -22.82 4.71
C GLY A 60 10.86 -21.84 3.64
N PHE A 61 9.56 -21.52 3.61
CA PHE A 61 9.02 -20.44 2.78
C PHE A 61 9.02 -19.11 3.54
N THR A 62 9.21 -18.03 2.79
CA THR A 62 8.99 -16.66 3.26
C THR A 62 7.82 -16.07 2.50
N PHE A 63 6.73 -15.77 3.20
CA PHE A 63 5.50 -15.23 2.66
C PHE A 63 5.28 -13.79 3.11
N ASP A 64 5.31 -12.84 2.19
CA ASP A 64 4.98 -11.45 2.49
C ASP A 64 3.46 -11.23 2.62
N TYR A 65 3.09 -10.12 3.26
CA TYR A 65 1.70 -9.63 3.37
C TYR A 65 1.23 -9.03 2.04
N THR A 66 1.04 -9.85 1.00
CA THR A 66 0.82 -9.48 -0.41
C THR A 66 2.11 -9.12 -1.17
N GLY A 67 1.97 -8.66 -2.42
CA GLY A 67 3.10 -8.21 -3.23
C GLY A 67 3.62 -6.84 -2.82
N HIS A 68 4.44 -6.76 -1.78
CA HIS A 68 5.10 -5.54 -1.36
C HIS A 68 6.48 -5.44 -2.01
N LEU A 69 6.61 -4.49 -2.95
CA LEU A 69 7.80 -4.29 -3.77
C LEU A 69 8.31 -2.87 -3.57
N LEU A 70 9.61 -2.72 -3.39
CA LEU A 70 10.24 -1.43 -3.14
C LEU A 70 10.49 -0.70 -4.46
N HIS A 71 9.70 0.34 -4.72
CA HIS A 71 9.88 1.26 -5.85
C HIS A 71 10.57 2.52 -5.36
N ILE A 72 11.77 2.79 -5.87
CA ILE A 72 12.57 3.98 -5.52
C ILE A 72 12.85 4.78 -6.79
N ASN A 73 12.47 6.04 -6.77
CA ASN A 73 12.80 7.05 -7.79
C ASN A 73 13.24 8.38 -7.18
N ASN A 74 13.53 8.41 -5.89
CA ASN A 74 13.96 9.56 -5.10
C ASN A 74 15.34 9.25 -4.49
N ASN A 75 16.32 10.12 -4.70
CA ASN A 75 17.69 9.91 -4.24
C ASN A 75 17.77 9.74 -2.72
N TYR A 76 17.08 10.58 -1.98
CA TYR A 76 17.04 10.48 -0.53
C TYR A 76 16.58 9.10 -0.04
N ALA A 77 15.46 8.59 -0.56
CA ALA A 77 14.96 7.27 -0.15
C ALA A 77 15.91 6.15 -0.57
N LYS A 78 16.65 6.34 -1.69
CA LYS A 78 17.65 5.39 -2.16
C LYS A 78 18.85 5.36 -1.21
N GLU A 79 19.40 6.51 -0.86
CA GLU A 79 20.50 6.67 0.08
C GLU A 79 20.13 6.10 1.45
N LEU A 80 18.95 6.43 1.97
CA LEU A 80 18.46 5.92 3.25
C LEU A 80 18.36 4.38 3.29
N ILE A 81 17.86 3.76 2.22
CA ILE A 81 17.78 2.29 2.14
C ILE A 81 19.18 1.67 1.99
N ASP A 82 20.06 2.34 1.27
CA ASP A 82 21.46 1.90 1.13
C ASP A 82 22.19 1.92 2.48
N ASP A 83 22.07 3.01 3.22
CA ASP A 83 22.67 3.16 4.54
C ASP A 83 22.13 2.17 5.58
N LEU A 84 20.81 1.92 5.57
CA LEU A 84 20.17 1.07 6.58
C LEU A 84 20.27 -0.42 6.28
N VAL A 85 20.20 -0.79 5.01
CA VAL A 85 20.10 -2.18 4.58
C VAL A 85 21.26 -2.58 3.67
N GLY A 86 21.67 -1.71 2.75
CA GLY A 86 22.58 -1.96 1.65
C GLY A 86 21.81 -2.33 0.36
N LEU A 87 21.94 -1.55 -0.69
CA LEU A 87 21.28 -1.83 -1.98
C LEU A 87 21.84 -3.10 -2.67
N ASP A 88 23.04 -3.51 -2.34
CA ASP A 88 23.66 -4.76 -2.77
C ASP A 88 22.88 -5.99 -2.27
N LYS A 89 22.11 -5.87 -1.19
CA LYS A 89 21.26 -6.94 -0.64
C LYS A 89 19.90 -7.07 -1.36
N PHE A 90 19.66 -6.28 -2.39
CA PHE A 90 18.43 -6.34 -3.18
C PHE A 90 18.69 -6.86 -4.60
N ASN A 91 17.70 -7.56 -5.13
CA ASN A 91 17.55 -7.81 -6.54
C ASN A 91 16.88 -6.59 -7.18
N TYR A 92 17.46 -6.05 -8.26
CA TYR A 92 16.79 -5.04 -9.10
C TYR A 92 16.11 -5.73 -10.27
N ILE A 93 14.79 -5.67 -10.30
CA ILE A 93 13.96 -6.53 -11.14
C ILE A 93 13.14 -5.69 -12.12
N LYS A 94 13.25 -6.01 -13.43
CA LYS A 94 12.32 -5.51 -14.45
C LYS A 94 10.99 -6.26 -14.35
N ARG A 95 9.90 -5.52 -14.19
CA ARG A 95 8.55 -6.08 -14.03
C ARG A 95 8.13 -6.96 -15.20
N ARG A 96 7.56 -8.13 -14.89
CA ARG A 96 6.88 -9.03 -15.82
C ARG A 96 5.47 -9.28 -15.32
N SER A 97 4.57 -8.34 -15.58
CA SER A 97 3.17 -8.42 -15.15
C SER A 97 2.25 -8.61 -16.34
N PHE A 98 1.18 -9.37 -16.13
CA PHE A 98 0.27 -9.80 -17.17
C PHE A 98 -1.18 -9.60 -16.73
N ILE A 99 -2.07 -9.67 -17.73
CA ILE A 99 -3.51 -9.74 -17.53
C ILE A 99 -3.97 -11.07 -18.12
N TYR A 100 -4.75 -11.81 -17.36
CA TYR A 100 -5.40 -13.02 -17.84
C TYR A 100 -6.87 -12.73 -18.14
N SER A 101 -7.21 -12.77 -19.41
CA SER A 101 -8.57 -12.48 -19.89
C SER A 101 -8.83 -13.28 -21.17
N HIS A 102 -10.04 -13.82 -21.32
CA HIS A 102 -10.39 -14.67 -22.45
C HIS A 102 -9.43 -15.87 -22.63
N GLU A 103 -8.93 -16.42 -21.53
CA GLU A 103 -7.96 -17.53 -21.51
C GLU A 103 -6.59 -17.20 -22.14
N VAL A 104 -6.31 -15.91 -22.34
CA VAL A 104 -5.06 -15.40 -22.89
C VAL A 104 -4.29 -14.58 -21.85
N PHE A 105 -2.98 -14.77 -21.80
CA PHE A 105 -2.07 -13.90 -21.04
C PHE A 105 -1.58 -12.76 -21.95
N SER A 106 -2.04 -11.54 -21.73
CA SER A 106 -1.49 -10.34 -22.36
C SER A 106 -0.59 -9.58 -21.39
N HIS A 107 0.43 -8.87 -21.90
CA HIS A 107 1.29 -8.03 -21.06
C HIS A 107 0.50 -6.84 -20.48
N TYR A 108 0.85 -6.41 -19.26
CA TYR A 108 0.36 -5.16 -18.70
C TYR A 108 1.17 -3.97 -19.25
N PRO A 109 0.55 -2.83 -19.57
CA PRO A 109 -0.87 -2.49 -19.33
C PRO A 109 -1.80 -2.92 -20.48
N PHE A 110 -3.08 -3.17 -20.13
CA PHE A 110 -4.09 -3.71 -21.07
C PHE A 110 -4.30 -2.83 -22.30
N GLN A 111 -4.30 -1.52 -22.11
CA GLN A 111 -4.59 -0.55 -23.18
C GLN A 111 -3.49 -0.46 -24.26
N THR A 112 -2.33 -1.05 -24.03
CA THR A 112 -1.25 -1.12 -25.03
C THR A 112 -0.85 -2.54 -25.39
N ASN A 113 -1.63 -3.56 -24.98
CA ASN A 113 -1.30 -4.97 -25.19
C ASN A 113 -2.56 -5.82 -25.43
N LEU A 114 -3.09 -5.74 -26.62
CA LEU A 114 -4.27 -6.51 -27.05
C LEU A 114 -3.91 -7.76 -27.88
N TYR A 115 -2.62 -8.01 -28.11
CA TYR A 115 -2.14 -9.16 -28.89
C TYR A 115 -2.65 -10.49 -28.31
N GLY A 116 -3.18 -11.34 -29.20
CA GLY A 116 -3.72 -12.65 -28.86
C GLY A 116 -5.13 -12.67 -28.27
N LEU A 117 -5.74 -11.51 -27.99
CA LEU A 117 -7.13 -11.45 -27.56
C LEU A 117 -8.09 -11.73 -28.74
N PRO A 118 -9.35 -12.16 -28.47
CA PRO A 118 -10.34 -12.36 -29.50
C PRO A 118 -10.53 -11.10 -30.38
N ALA A 119 -10.67 -11.30 -31.68
CA ALA A 119 -10.83 -10.20 -32.65
C ALA A 119 -12.00 -9.27 -32.31
N THR A 120 -13.10 -9.82 -31.78
CA THR A 120 -14.26 -9.04 -31.29
C THR A 120 -13.92 -8.12 -30.12
N THR A 121 -13.09 -8.56 -29.19
CA THR A 121 -12.60 -7.75 -28.06
C THR A 121 -11.69 -6.63 -28.55
N ILE A 122 -10.77 -6.94 -29.46
CA ILE A 122 -9.86 -5.95 -30.07
C ILE A 122 -10.67 -4.88 -30.80
N ALA A 123 -11.61 -5.30 -31.69
CA ALA A 123 -12.47 -4.39 -32.43
C ALA A 123 -13.32 -3.50 -31.50
N ASP A 124 -13.88 -4.05 -30.43
CA ASP A 124 -14.64 -3.30 -29.44
C ASP A 124 -13.77 -2.23 -28.75
N CYS A 125 -12.53 -2.59 -28.37
CA CYS A 125 -11.58 -1.64 -27.76
C CYS A 125 -11.22 -0.50 -28.74
N ILE A 126 -10.84 -0.80 -29.98
CA ILE A 126 -10.43 0.21 -30.96
C ILE A 126 -11.60 1.13 -31.29
N LYS A 127 -12.75 0.55 -31.71
CA LYS A 127 -13.94 1.33 -32.08
C LYS A 127 -14.32 2.32 -30.98
N ASN A 128 -14.42 1.84 -29.76
CA ASN A 128 -14.83 2.68 -28.63
C ASN A 128 -13.74 3.65 -28.17
N PHE A 129 -12.45 3.37 -28.44
CA PHE A 129 -11.38 4.34 -28.19
C PHE A 129 -11.46 5.50 -29.20
N ILE A 130 -11.68 5.23 -30.48
CA ILE A 130 -11.77 6.26 -31.50
C ILE A 130 -13.03 7.13 -31.30
N THR A 131 -14.17 6.51 -31.00
CA THR A 131 -15.46 7.19 -30.84
C THR A 131 -15.75 7.70 -29.42
N ARG A 132 -14.76 7.63 -28.52
CA ARG A 132 -14.96 8.06 -27.14
C ARG A 132 -15.32 9.54 -27.02
N LYS A 133 -16.30 9.82 -26.20
CA LYS A 133 -16.71 11.20 -25.92
C LYS A 133 -15.93 11.73 -24.72
N LYS A 134 -15.37 12.92 -24.84
CA LYS A 134 -14.77 13.63 -23.72
C LYS A 134 -15.86 14.11 -22.76
N ILE A 135 -15.80 13.69 -21.50
CA ILE A 135 -16.63 14.19 -20.42
C ILE A 135 -15.83 15.29 -19.72
N ASN A 136 -16.35 16.52 -19.71
CA ASN A 136 -15.71 17.60 -18.99
C ASN A 136 -15.78 17.33 -17.48
N ASN A 137 -14.63 17.37 -16.80
CA ASN A 137 -14.51 17.18 -15.37
C ASN A 137 -15.15 15.87 -14.84
N PRO A 138 -14.65 14.69 -15.25
CA PRO A 138 -15.20 13.41 -14.81
C PRO A 138 -15.11 13.27 -13.27
N LYS A 139 -16.25 13.03 -12.62
CA LYS A 139 -16.35 12.94 -11.16
C LYS A 139 -16.10 11.54 -10.61
N THR A 140 -16.28 10.52 -11.46
CA THR A 140 -16.14 9.12 -11.06
C THR A 140 -15.09 8.42 -11.90
N PHE A 141 -14.54 7.33 -11.37
CA PHE A 141 -13.61 6.49 -12.12
C PHE A 141 -14.26 5.95 -13.40
N TYR A 142 -15.54 5.59 -13.36
CA TYR A 142 -16.29 5.16 -14.53
C TYR A 142 -16.25 6.22 -15.65
N GLN A 143 -16.59 7.47 -15.33
CA GLN A 143 -16.56 8.58 -16.29
C GLN A 143 -15.15 8.86 -16.80
N TRP A 144 -14.15 8.77 -15.91
CA TRP A 144 -12.75 8.98 -16.27
C TRP A 144 -12.25 7.93 -17.25
N VAL A 145 -12.58 6.65 -17.03
CA VAL A 145 -12.21 5.56 -17.94
C VAL A 145 -12.87 5.76 -19.31
N LEU A 146 -14.17 6.09 -19.36
CA LEU A 146 -14.87 6.34 -20.63
C LEU A 146 -14.24 7.49 -21.41
N THR A 147 -13.81 8.54 -20.71
CA THR A 147 -13.20 9.73 -21.31
C THR A 147 -11.81 9.42 -21.89
N ASN A 148 -11.00 8.64 -21.18
CA ASN A 148 -9.61 8.40 -21.58
C ASN A 148 -9.45 7.20 -22.50
N PHE A 149 -10.23 6.12 -22.29
CA PHE A 149 -10.03 4.84 -22.97
C PHE A 149 -11.26 4.34 -23.74
N GLY A 150 -12.45 4.92 -23.51
CA GLY A 150 -13.67 4.50 -24.17
C GLY A 150 -14.33 3.26 -23.54
N ALA A 151 -15.51 2.92 -24.05
CA ALA A 151 -16.35 1.86 -23.47
C ALA A 151 -15.77 0.45 -23.63
N GLY A 152 -15.00 0.17 -24.70
CA GLY A 152 -14.39 -1.13 -24.92
C GLY A 152 -13.37 -1.48 -23.83
N PHE A 153 -12.38 -0.63 -23.59
CA PHE A 153 -11.41 -0.81 -22.50
C PHE A 153 -12.08 -0.80 -21.12
N ALA A 154 -13.10 0.04 -20.95
CA ALA A 154 -13.90 0.07 -19.72
C ALA A 154 -14.51 -1.30 -19.43
N LYS A 155 -15.19 -1.91 -20.42
CA LYS A 155 -15.90 -3.18 -20.33
C LYS A 155 -14.95 -4.37 -20.11
N HIS A 156 -13.86 -4.44 -20.86
CA HIS A 156 -13.01 -5.63 -20.90
C HIS A 156 -11.96 -5.67 -19.81
N PHE A 157 -11.57 -4.51 -19.22
CA PHE A 157 -10.54 -4.49 -18.18
C PHE A 157 -10.83 -3.54 -17.02
N PHE A 158 -10.91 -2.21 -17.25
CA PHE A 158 -10.84 -1.24 -16.18
C PHE A 158 -11.96 -1.37 -15.15
N ILE A 159 -13.21 -1.48 -15.61
CA ILE A 159 -14.37 -1.52 -14.70
C ILE A 159 -14.43 -2.86 -13.95
N PRO A 160 -14.45 -4.03 -14.61
CA PRO A 160 -14.53 -5.30 -13.87
C PRO A 160 -13.36 -5.53 -12.93
N TYR A 161 -12.14 -5.10 -13.30
CA TYR A 161 -10.97 -5.22 -12.44
C TYR A 161 -11.07 -4.35 -11.19
N GLN A 162 -11.37 -3.04 -11.36
CA GLN A 162 -11.42 -2.12 -10.23
C GLN A 162 -12.62 -2.35 -9.33
N GLU A 163 -13.77 -2.72 -9.88
CA GLU A 163 -14.94 -3.09 -9.06
C GLU A 163 -14.66 -4.34 -8.22
N LYS A 164 -13.91 -5.31 -8.74
CA LYS A 164 -13.46 -6.48 -8.01
C LYS A 164 -12.48 -6.08 -6.89
N GLN A 165 -11.44 -5.30 -7.19
CA GLN A 165 -10.43 -4.86 -6.22
C GLN A 165 -11.00 -3.99 -5.11
N PHE A 166 -11.97 -3.13 -5.42
CA PHE A 166 -12.55 -2.20 -4.45
C PHE A 166 -13.87 -2.68 -3.84
N CYS A 167 -14.43 -3.78 -4.35
CA CYS A 167 -15.74 -4.30 -3.94
C CYS A 167 -16.83 -3.22 -3.98
N ARG A 168 -16.77 -2.34 -4.98
CA ARG A 168 -17.70 -1.22 -5.17
C ARG A 168 -17.83 -0.86 -6.64
N SER A 169 -19.01 -0.36 -7.03
CA SER A 169 -19.21 0.14 -8.37
C SER A 169 -18.28 1.32 -8.70
N ALA A 170 -17.68 1.29 -9.89
CA ALA A 170 -16.83 2.34 -10.42
C ALA A 170 -17.50 3.72 -10.54
N ARG A 171 -18.82 3.76 -10.38
CA ARG A 171 -19.63 5.00 -10.34
C ARG A 171 -19.62 5.66 -8.97
N THR A 172 -19.09 5.01 -7.93
CA THR A 172 -19.13 5.48 -6.52
C THR A 172 -17.79 5.98 -5.98
N PHE A 173 -16.71 5.84 -6.73
CA PHE A 173 -15.39 6.36 -6.37
C PHE A 173 -14.80 7.20 -7.48
N SER A 174 -13.92 8.12 -7.13
CA SER A 174 -13.31 9.08 -8.04
C SER A 174 -12.06 8.53 -8.72
N ALA A 175 -11.53 9.30 -9.68
CA ALA A 175 -10.30 8.99 -10.40
C ALA A 175 -9.07 9.77 -9.87
N GLN A 176 -9.16 10.48 -8.75
CA GLN A 176 -8.03 11.30 -8.27
C GLN A 176 -6.76 10.51 -7.95
N TRP A 177 -6.90 9.20 -7.74
CA TRP A 177 -5.77 8.32 -7.49
C TRP A 177 -5.05 7.86 -8.77
N THR A 178 -5.68 7.97 -9.94
CA THR A 178 -5.18 7.34 -11.18
C THR A 178 -3.86 7.91 -11.68
N GLY A 179 -3.60 9.17 -11.54
CA GLY A 179 -2.38 9.90 -11.89
C GLY A 179 -1.25 9.06 -12.50
N ARG A 180 -0.19 8.85 -11.74
CA ARG A 180 0.96 8.02 -12.14
C ARG A 180 0.67 6.51 -12.19
N PHE A 181 -0.45 6.05 -11.59
CA PHE A 181 -0.75 4.61 -11.47
C PHE A 181 -1.38 4.00 -12.71
N VAL A 182 -2.00 4.81 -13.57
CA VAL A 182 -2.66 4.33 -14.79
C VAL A 182 -2.02 5.01 -16.02
N PRO A 183 -1.17 4.28 -16.76
CA PRO A 183 -0.55 4.84 -17.97
C PRO A 183 -1.58 5.26 -19.00
N GLN A 184 -1.35 6.40 -19.64
CA GLN A 184 -2.12 6.83 -20.81
C GLN A 184 -1.71 6.02 -22.05
N THR A 185 -2.45 6.15 -23.13
CA THR A 185 -2.18 5.46 -24.39
C THR A 185 -2.60 6.31 -25.58
N SER A 186 -1.98 6.09 -26.71
CA SER A 186 -2.35 6.64 -28.03
C SER A 186 -2.95 5.55 -28.92
N LEU A 187 -3.54 5.95 -30.04
CA LEU A 187 -4.03 4.99 -31.04
C LEU A 187 -2.86 4.18 -31.63
N GLU A 188 -1.72 4.83 -31.84
CA GLU A 188 -0.50 4.20 -32.33
C GLU A 188 0.02 3.13 -31.39
N ASP A 189 -0.03 3.38 -30.07
CA ASP A 189 0.36 2.39 -29.06
C ASP A 189 -0.57 1.18 -29.06
N ILE A 190 -1.88 1.43 -29.20
CA ILE A 190 -2.88 0.36 -29.31
C ILE A 190 -2.60 -0.50 -30.54
N ILE A 191 -2.37 0.12 -31.72
CA ILE A 191 -2.10 -0.59 -32.96
C ILE A 191 -0.82 -1.42 -32.87
N ARG A 192 0.27 -0.85 -32.32
CA ARG A 192 1.51 -1.60 -32.06
C ARG A 192 1.27 -2.79 -31.13
N GLY A 193 0.47 -2.60 -30.08
CA GLY A 193 0.15 -3.65 -29.11
C GLY A 193 -0.81 -4.72 -29.62
N ILE A 194 -1.40 -4.57 -30.80
CA ILE A 194 -2.17 -5.60 -31.50
C ILE A 194 -1.25 -6.44 -32.39
N GLN A 195 -0.31 -5.79 -33.06
CA GLN A 195 0.59 -6.46 -34.00
C GLN A 195 1.59 -7.36 -33.27
N ASN A 196 2.14 -6.88 -32.16
CA ASN A 196 3.15 -7.58 -31.37
C ASN A 196 2.94 -7.33 -29.88
N SER A 197 3.22 -8.35 -29.07
CA SER A 197 3.24 -8.18 -27.63
C SER A 197 4.33 -7.21 -27.18
N GLN A 198 3.95 -6.12 -26.53
CA GLN A 198 4.90 -5.13 -26.00
C GLN A 198 5.48 -5.64 -24.68
N THR A 199 6.74 -5.99 -24.69
CA THR A 199 7.44 -6.60 -23.52
C THR A 199 8.10 -5.57 -22.61
N THR A 200 8.30 -4.34 -23.09
CA THR A 200 8.91 -3.26 -22.27
C THR A 200 7.93 -2.79 -21.21
N PRO A 201 8.28 -2.87 -19.93
CA PRO A 201 7.39 -2.41 -18.87
C PRO A 201 7.18 -0.89 -18.94
N ILE A 202 5.92 -0.47 -18.83
CA ILE A 202 5.50 0.95 -18.83
C ILE A 202 4.90 1.31 -17.48
N GLY A 203 5.13 2.54 -17.04
CA GLY A 203 4.57 3.10 -15.81
C GLY A 203 5.58 3.20 -14.67
N TYR A 204 5.18 3.84 -13.57
CA TYR A 204 6.03 4.19 -12.42
C TYR A 204 6.68 2.95 -11.75
N ASN A 205 6.08 1.78 -11.88
CA ASN A 205 6.52 0.52 -11.31
C ASN A 205 7.11 -0.44 -12.36
N SER A 206 7.73 0.08 -13.40
CA SER A 206 8.39 -0.72 -14.45
C SER A 206 9.56 -1.55 -13.91
N CYS A 207 10.21 -1.08 -12.85
CA CYS A 207 11.24 -1.81 -12.12
C CYS A 207 10.99 -1.70 -10.61
N PHE A 208 11.56 -2.63 -9.84
CA PHE A 208 11.47 -2.62 -8.38
C PHE A 208 12.67 -3.33 -7.75
N TYR A 209 12.90 -3.04 -6.47
CA TYR A 209 13.84 -3.74 -5.63
C TYR A 209 13.09 -4.75 -4.75
N TYR A 210 13.69 -5.93 -4.58
CA TYR A 210 13.21 -6.92 -3.63
C TYR A 210 14.40 -7.55 -2.89
N PRO A 211 14.34 -7.80 -1.58
CA PRO A 211 15.43 -8.39 -0.82
C PRO A 211 15.88 -9.73 -1.39
N LYS A 212 17.20 -9.94 -1.45
CA LYS A 212 17.76 -11.24 -1.82
C LYS A 212 17.44 -12.32 -0.80
N MET A 213 17.33 -11.95 0.48
CA MET A 213 17.03 -12.85 1.61
C MET A 213 16.05 -12.18 2.59
N GLY A 214 15.27 -12.98 3.33
CA GLY A 214 14.50 -12.57 4.48
C GLY A 214 13.17 -11.85 4.20
N GLY A 215 12.76 -11.72 2.93
CA GLY A 215 11.52 -11.06 2.57
C GLY A 215 11.53 -9.54 2.78
N ILE A 216 10.38 -8.91 2.56
CA ILE A 216 10.28 -7.43 2.63
C ILE A 216 10.48 -6.87 4.05
N GLU A 217 10.34 -7.68 5.08
CA GLU A 217 10.47 -7.28 6.49
C GLU A 217 11.88 -6.82 6.89
N ILE A 218 12.90 -7.10 6.07
CA ILE A 218 14.25 -6.63 6.36
C ILE A 218 14.30 -5.10 6.44
N ILE A 219 13.44 -4.40 5.69
CA ILE A 219 13.39 -2.93 5.68
C ILE A 219 12.91 -2.40 7.03
N PRO A 220 11.68 -2.69 7.51
CA PRO A 220 11.24 -2.19 8.81
C PRO A 220 12.10 -2.70 9.97
N ASN A 221 12.60 -3.93 9.90
CA ASN A 221 13.49 -4.48 10.93
C ASN A 221 14.82 -3.73 11.01
N SER A 222 15.34 -3.22 9.90
CA SER A 222 16.55 -2.39 9.89
C SER A 222 16.32 -1.04 10.58
N PHE A 223 15.19 -0.39 10.36
CA PHE A 223 14.81 0.80 11.12
C PHE A 223 14.72 0.50 12.62
N ALA A 224 13.99 -0.55 12.99
CA ALA A 224 13.77 -0.91 14.41
C ALA A 224 15.08 -1.19 15.14
N LYS A 225 16.08 -1.76 14.46
CA LYS A 225 17.43 -2.04 15.03
C LYS A 225 18.26 -0.76 15.26
N GLN A 226 17.99 0.32 14.55
CA GLN A 226 18.70 1.59 14.73
C GLN A 226 18.12 2.43 15.86
N LEU A 227 16.85 2.19 16.23
CA LEU A 227 16.20 2.98 17.28
C LEU A 227 16.77 2.64 18.67
N THR A 228 17.07 3.68 19.43
CA THR A 228 17.50 3.58 20.82
C THR A 228 16.32 3.49 21.79
N GLN A 229 15.18 4.09 21.42
CA GLN A 229 13.98 4.04 22.21
C GLN A 229 13.19 2.75 21.97
N GLN A 230 12.62 2.20 23.04
CA GLN A 230 11.83 0.98 22.98
C GLN A 230 10.55 1.17 22.16
N ILE A 231 10.28 0.22 21.24
CA ILE A 231 9.00 0.09 20.56
C ILE A 231 8.06 -0.73 21.45
N HIS A 232 6.92 -0.16 21.82
CA HIS A 232 5.91 -0.84 22.63
C HIS A 232 4.99 -1.68 21.74
N THR A 233 5.35 -2.94 21.49
CA THR A 233 4.51 -3.93 20.79
C THR A 233 3.41 -4.45 21.71
N ASN A 234 2.33 -5.04 21.16
CA ASN A 234 1.13 -5.46 21.91
C ASN A 234 0.46 -4.30 22.69
N HIS A 235 0.62 -3.08 22.21
CA HIS A 235 0.03 -1.86 22.78
C HIS A 235 -1.02 -1.27 21.84
N GLU A 236 -2.14 -2.00 21.69
CA GLU A 236 -3.26 -1.50 20.90
C GLU A 236 -3.91 -0.30 21.59
N VAL A 237 -4.00 0.82 20.88
CA VAL A 237 -4.73 2.01 21.35
C VAL A 237 -6.20 1.68 21.50
N LYS A 238 -6.75 1.85 22.71
CA LYS A 238 -8.18 1.70 23.02
C LYS A 238 -8.91 3.02 22.90
N ASN A 239 -8.41 4.05 23.57
CA ASN A 239 -9.01 5.38 23.64
C ASN A 239 -7.97 6.49 23.50
N ILE A 240 -8.38 7.62 22.94
CA ILE A 240 -7.60 8.85 22.81
C ILE A 240 -8.43 9.99 23.42
N ASN A 241 -7.95 10.57 24.51
CA ASN A 241 -8.54 11.76 25.11
C ASN A 241 -7.72 12.99 24.68
N LEU A 242 -8.23 13.76 23.72
CA LEU A 242 -7.52 14.92 23.17
C LEU A 242 -7.48 16.09 24.16
N LYS A 243 -8.52 16.23 25.02
CA LYS A 243 -8.59 17.29 26.03
C LYS A 243 -7.53 17.10 27.11
N ASN A 244 -7.40 15.87 27.61
CA ASN A 244 -6.44 15.53 28.66
C ASN A 244 -5.07 15.12 28.10
N LYS A 245 -4.91 15.04 26.78
CA LYS A 245 -3.67 14.63 26.11
C LYS A 245 -3.17 13.27 26.60
N VAL A 246 -4.05 12.25 26.65
CA VAL A 246 -3.72 10.90 27.11
C VAL A 246 -4.27 9.84 26.16
N ILE A 247 -3.42 8.86 25.82
CA ILE A 247 -3.80 7.63 25.14
C ILE A 247 -3.92 6.52 26.19
N THR A 248 -4.97 5.71 26.10
CA THR A 248 -5.12 4.48 26.88
C THR A 248 -5.09 3.29 25.94
N CYS A 249 -4.21 2.32 26.21
CA CYS A 249 -4.12 1.07 25.47
C CYS A 249 -5.08 0.00 26.02
N THR A 250 -5.30 -1.07 25.27
CA THR A 250 -6.18 -2.20 25.66
C THR A 250 -5.67 -2.95 26.89
N ASN A 251 -4.36 -2.96 27.10
CA ASN A 251 -3.70 -3.53 28.30
C ASN A 251 -3.77 -2.62 29.54
N GLY A 252 -4.46 -1.47 29.46
CA GLY A 252 -4.63 -0.51 30.55
C GLY A 252 -3.51 0.53 30.67
N THR A 253 -2.40 0.38 29.97
CA THR A 253 -1.29 1.35 30.00
C THR A 253 -1.73 2.70 29.44
N GLN A 254 -1.29 3.77 30.06
CA GLN A 254 -1.58 5.14 29.66
C GLN A 254 -0.31 5.88 29.22
N TYR A 255 -0.43 6.65 28.16
CA TYR A 255 0.64 7.46 27.59
C TYR A 255 0.18 8.91 27.45
N PRO A 256 0.71 9.82 28.27
CA PRO A 256 0.51 11.26 28.05
C PRO A 256 1.26 11.71 26.81
N PHE A 257 0.71 12.66 26.06
CA PHE A 257 1.34 13.21 24.87
C PHE A 257 1.10 14.72 24.77
N ASP A 258 1.99 15.42 24.11
CA ASP A 258 1.80 16.80 23.66
C ASP A 258 1.51 16.80 22.17
N ILE A 259 2.20 15.96 21.41
CA ILE A 259 2.03 15.71 19.98
C ILE A 259 1.70 14.23 19.75
N LEU A 260 0.68 13.98 18.95
CA LEU A 260 0.28 12.64 18.54
C LEU A 260 0.50 12.46 17.02
N ILE A 261 1.33 11.49 16.64
CA ILE A 261 1.53 11.12 15.24
C ILE A 261 0.77 9.83 14.98
N ASN A 262 -0.24 9.90 14.12
CA ASN A 262 -1.03 8.74 13.72
C ASN A 262 -0.57 8.22 12.35
N THR A 263 -0.08 6.98 12.30
CA THR A 263 0.20 6.26 11.05
C THR A 263 -0.74 5.07 10.82
N ALA A 264 -1.59 4.77 11.80
CA ALA A 264 -2.62 3.73 11.74
C ALA A 264 -3.83 4.17 10.89
N PRO A 265 -4.72 3.24 10.49
CA PRO A 265 -5.88 3.57 9.67
C PRO A 265 -6.77 4.64 10.30
N LEU A 266 -6.88 5.78 9.62
CA LEU A 266 -7.57 6.97 10.12
C LEU A 266 -9.03 6.66 10.55
N ASN A 267 -9.75 5.86 9.79
CA ASN A 267 -11.12 5.46 10.13
C ASN A 267 -11.20 4.68 11.46
N GLN A 268 -10.14 3.98 11.85
CA GLN A 268 -10.07 3.27 13.14
C GLN A 268 -9.72 4.25 14.27
N ILE A 269 -8.77 5.15 14.04
CA ILE A 269 -8.33 6.13 15.04
C ILE A 269 -9.45 7.11 15.41
N LEU A 270 -10.20 7.60 14.42
CA LEU A 270 -11.32 8.51 14.68
C LEU A 270 -12.40 7.91 15.60
N LYS A 271 -12.56 6.57 15.61
CA LYS A 271 -13.47 5.87 16.53
C LYS A 271 -12.98 5.85 17.97
N LYS A 272 -11.67 5.99 18.17
CA LYS A 272 -11.02 5.87 19.47
C LYS A 272 -10.92 7.20 20.23
N ILE A 273 -11.29 8.32 19.60
CA ILE A 273 -11.38 9.64 20.24
C ILE A 273 -12.65 9.73 21.08
N ILE A 274 -12.52 9.97 22.39
CA ILE A 274 -13.61 9.82 23.38
C ILE A 274 -13.98 11.08 24.17
N ASP A 275 -13.42 12.24 23.84
CA ASP A 275 -13.70 13.50 24.56
C ASP A 275 -14.81 14.33 23.89
N THR A 276 -15.06 15.55 24.40
CA THR A 276 -16.09 16.45 23.91
C THR A 276 -15.94 16.82 22.42
N SER A 277 -14.72 16.72 21.87
CA SER A 277 -14.46 16.87 20.43
C SER A 277 -14.78 15.61 19.63
N SER A 278 -15.09 14.49 20.30
CA SER A 278 -15.31 13.20 19.66
C SER A 278 -16.42 13.20 18.62
N SER A 279 -17.51 13.91 18.85
CA SER A 279 -18.67 13.90 17.95
C SER A 279 -18.33 14.38 16.54
N GLN A 280 -17.49 15.41 16.42
CA GLN A 280 -17.06 15.94 15.12
C GLN A 280 -16.12 15.00 14.36
N PHE A 281 -15.26 14.26 15.05
CA PHE A 281 -14.34 13.31 14.45
C PHE A 281 -14.98 11.93 14.25
N TYR A 282 -15.71 11.44 15.26
CA TYR A 282 -16.37 10.15 15.23
C TYR A 282 -17.29 9.98 14.01
N SER A 283 -18.11 10.99 13.71
CA SER A 283 -19.04 10.93 12.57
C SER A 283 -18.32 10.72 11.21
N GLN A 284 -17.06 11.14 11.09
CA GLN A 284 -16.30 11.10 9.85
C GLN A 284 -15.75 9.69 9.53
N HIS A 285 -15.58 8.82 10.54
CA HIS A 285 -15.00 7.48 10.30
C HIS A 285 -15.79 6.67 9.27
N LYS A 286 -17.14 6.78 9.25
CA LYS A 286 -18.01 6.08 8.29
C LYS A 286 -17.86 6.55 6.85
N LYS A 287 -17.30 7.75 6.65
CA LYS A 287 -17.06 8.35 5.33
C LYS A 287 -15.76 7.88 4.70
N LEU A 288 -14.83 7.36 5.52
CA LEU A 288 -13.54 6.84 5.11
C LEU A 288 -13.67 5.37 4.71
N ALA A 289 -14.00 5.14 3.45
CA ALA A 289 -14.21 3.80 2.91
C ALA A 289 -12.89 3.15 2.48
N ALA A 290 -12.80 1.84 2.72
CA ALA A 290 -11.70 0.99 2.25
C ALA A 290 -12.26 -0.34 1.74
N SER A 291 -11.48 -1.07 0.95
CA SER A 291 -11.66 -2.51 0.74
C SER A 291 -10.69 -3.28 1.61
N SER A 292 -11.11 -4.49 1.99
CA SER A 292 -10.29 -5.46 2.68
C SER A 292 -9.70 -6.46 1.66
N VAL A 293 -8.61 -7.11 2.01
CA VAL A 293 -7.99 -8.15 1.19
C VAL A 293 -7.72 -9.39 2.03
N LEU A 294 -8.13 -10.52 1.51
CA LEU A 294 -7.71 -11.83 1.95
C LEU A 294 -6.54 -12.23 1.06
N ASN A 295 -5.35 -12.37 1.65
CA ASN A 295 -4.15 -12.82 0.97
C ASN A 295 -3.87 -14.28 1.35
N ILE A 296 -3.91 -15.18 0.37
CA ILE A 296 -3.64 -16.60 0.53
C ILE A 296 -2.29 -16.87 -0.12
N ASN A 297 -1.29 -17.22 0.68
CA ASN A 297 0.02 -17.62 0.18
C ASN A 297 0.09 -19.14 0.10
N LEU A 298 0.67 -19.66 -0.98
CA LEU A 298 0.87 -21.09 -1.21
C LEU A 298 2.33 -21.39 -1.50
N GLY A 299 2.86 -22.43 -0.84
CA GLY A 299 4.14 -23.07 -1.17
C GLY A 299 3.88 -24.30 -2.03
N ILE A 300 4.55 -24.38 -3.18
CA ILE A 300 4.31 -25.42 -4.21
C ILE A 300 5.56 -26.27 -4.38
N ALA A 301 5.42 -27.58 -4.28
CA ALA A 301 6.50 -28.59 -4.46
C ALA A 301 6.85 -28.76 -5.94
N ARG A 302 7.01 -27.67 -6.66
CA ARG A 302 7.44 -27.63 -8.06
C ARG A 302 8.13 -26.31 -8.34
N LYS A 303 9.30 -26.37 -8.97
CA LYS A 303 10.04 -25.18 -9.40
C LYS A 303 9.42 -24.58 -10.67
N ASN A 304 9.56 -23.28 -10.81
CA ASN A 304 9.22 -22.55 -12.05
C ASN A 304 7.75 -22.70 -12.49
N ILE A 305 6.80 -22.62 -11.55
CA ILE A 305 5.36 -22.65 -11.86
C ILE A 305 4.93 -21.50 -12.80
N SER A 306 5.70 -20.43 -12.87
CA SER A 306 5.49 -19.29 -13.77
C SER A 306 6.79 -18.51 -13.93
N THR A 307 6.94 -17.82 -15.05
CA THR A 307 7.98 -16.78 -15.26
C THR A 307 7.48 -15.37 -14.98
N LYS A 308 6.21 -15.21 -14.67
CA LYS A 308 5.55 -13.93 -14.43
C LYS A 308 5.79 -13.48 -12.97
N HIS A 309 5.77 -12.17 -12.73
CA HIS A 309 5.83 -11.65 -11.37
C HIS A 309 4.43 -11.58 -10.76
N TRP A 310 3.44 -11.13 -11.53
CA TRP A 310 2.02 -11.20 -11.14
C TRP A 310 1.10 -11.11 -12.36
N VAL A 311 -0.13 -11.53 -12.14
CA VAL A 311 -1.19 -11.55 -13.15
C VAL A 311 -2.45 -10.92 -12.59
N TYR A 312 -3.08 -10.03 -13.35
CA TYR A 312 -4.37 -9.41 -13.04
C TYR A 312 -5.51 -10.20 -13.67
N PHE A 313 -6.60 -10.39 -12.93
CA PHE A 313 -7.78 -11.16 -13.34
C PHE A 313 -9.03 -10.28 -13.32
N PRO A 314 -9.40 -9.65 -14.45
CA PRO A 314 -10.59 -8.79 -14.50
C PRO A 314 -11.91 -9.59 -14.46
N GLU A 315 -11.96 -10.78 -15.03
CA GLU A 315 -13.19 -11.57 -15.19
C GLU A 315 -13.78 -12.00 -13.86
N LYS A 316 -15.13 -11.89 -13.75
CA LYS A 316 -15.87 -12.20 -12.51
C LYS A 316 -15.84 -13.67 -12.12
N LYS A 317 -15.57 -14.57 -13.07
CA LYS A 317 -15.47 -16.01 -12.78
C LYS A 317 -14.36 -16.36 -11.80
N TYR A 318 -13.31 -15.51 -11.69
CA TYR A 318 -12.25 -15.66 -10.71
C TYR A 318 -12.57 -14.88 -9.44
N PRO A 319 -12.51 -15.48 -8.24
CA PRO A 319 -12.79 -14.79 -6.98
C PRO A 319 -11.68 -13.80 -6.59
N PHE A 320 -10.48 -13.96 -7.12
CA PHE A 320 -9.33 -13.09 -6.91
C PHE A 320 -9.17 -12.06 -8.04
N TYR A 321 -8.56 -10.94 -7.70
CA TYR A 321 -8.22 -9.89 -8.68
C TYR A 321 -6.76 -9.97 -9.14
N ARG A 322 -5.87 -10.62 -8.35
CA ARG A 322 -4.44 -10.75 -8.64
C ARG A 322 -3.89 -12.07 -8.11
N LEU A 323 -3.02 -12.70 -8.90
CA LEU A 323 -2.09 -13.73 -8.46
C LEU A 323 -0.67 -13.19 -8.61
N GLY A 324 0.23 -13.50 -7.67
CA GLY A 324 1.63 -13.14 -7.78
C GLY A 324 2.55 -14.31 -7.44
N PHE A 325 3.75 -14.29 -7.99
CA PHE A 325 4.72 -15.37 -7.90
C PHE A 325 5.95 -14.88 -7.15
N SER A 326 5.92 -14.96 -5.82
CA SER A 326 6.96 -14.40 -4.94
C SER A 326 8.31 -15.04 -5.19
N SER A 327 8.36 -16.34 -5.50
CA SER A 327 9.60 -17.05 -5.85
C SER A 327 10.34 -16.48 -7.08
N ASN A 328 9.68 -15.60 -7.89
CA ASN A 328 10.35 -14.90 -8.98
C ASN A 328 10.99 -13.56 -8.54
N PHE A 329 10.90 -13.20 -7.27
CA PHE A 329 11.55 -12.01 -6.72
C PHE A 329 12.90 -12.33 -6.08
N SER A 330 13.02 -13.54 -5.48
CA SER A 330 14.25 -14.05 -4.90
C SER A 330 14.24 -15.59 -4.83
N ASP A 331 15.37 -16.20 -5.08
CA ASP A 331 15.53 -17.66 -5.03
C ASP A 331 15.62 -18.21 -3.60
N THR A 332 15.78 -17.35 -2.59
CA THR A 332 16.00 -17.79 -1.20
C THR A 332 14.73 -17.79 -0.34
N ILE A 333 13.61 -17.31 -0.89
CA ILE A 333 12.34 -17.24 -0.15
C ILE A 333 11.51 -18.51 -0.26
N THR A 334 12.03 -19.54 -0.92
CA THR A 334 11.42 -20.87 -1.01
C THR A 334 12.48 -21.96 -0.84
N PRO A 335 12.09 -23.14 -0.35
CA PRO A 335 12.98 -24.31 -0.38
C PRO A 335 13.42 -24.64 -1.82
N SER A 336 14.59 -25.30 -1.94
CA SER A 336 15.09 -25.74 -3.24
C SER A 336 14.07 -26.63 -3.94
N GLY A 337 13.86 -26.42 -5.24
CA GLY A 337 12.88 -27.19 -6.03
C GLY A 337 11.43 -26.73 -5.87
N CYS A 338 11.15 -25.73 -5.04
CA CYS A 338 9.81 -25.20 -4.79
C CYS A 338 9.57 -23.85 -5.45
N SER A 339 8.32 -23.45 -5.49
CA SER A 339 7.85 -22.11 -5.86
C SER A 339 6.83 -21.60 -4.85
N SER A 340 6.62 -20.30 -4.82
CA SER A 340 5.56 -19.70 -4.02
C SER A 340 4.68 -18.76 -4.85
N LEU A 341 3.40 -18.70 -4.50
CA LEU A 341 2.46 -17.76 -5.06
C LEU A 341 1.58 -17.15 -3.97
N TYR A 342 1.06 -15.96 -4.23
CA TYR A 342 0.02 -15.35 -3.41
C TYR A 342 -1.24 -15.08 -4.25
N ILE A 343 -2.40 -15.22 -3.62
CA ILE A 343 -3.73 -15.03 -4.20
C ILE A 343 -4.39 -13.90 -3.44
N GLU A 344 -4.81 -12.84 -4.12
CA GLU A 344 -5.48 -11.70 -3.49
C GLU A 344 -6.96 -11.65 -3.84
N CYS A 345 -7.80 -11.90 -2.85
CA CYS A 345 -9.25 -11.75 -2.91
C CYS A 345 -9.67 -10.50 -2.14
N ALA A 346 -10.30 -9.54 -2.82
CA ALA A 346 -10.86 -8.41 -2.10
C ALA A 346 -12.24 -8.75 -1.56
N TYR A 347 -12.54 -8.20 -0.39
CA TYR A 347 -13.85 -8.33 0.23
C TYR A 347 -14.28 -7.03 0.94
N ARG A 348 -15.54 -6.98 1.33
CA ARG A 348 -16.11 -5.86 2.08
C ARG A 348 -16.88 -6.41 3.28
N ASN A 349 -16.55 -5.90 4.45
CA ASN A 349 -17.08 -6.32 5.75
C ASN A 349 -16.67 -7.76 6.13
N THR A 350 -17.23 -8.78 5.47
CA THR A 350 -16.96 -10.20 5.70
C THR A 350 -16.80 -10.92 4.37
N TYR A 351 -16.22 -12.10 4.40
CA TYR A 351 -16.17 -13.07 3.28
C TYR A 351 -16.72 -14.41 3.74
N SER A 352 -17.21 -15.22 2.78
CA SER A 352 -17.61 -16.59 3.07
C SER A 352 -16.39 -17.48 3.32
N PRO A 353 -16.42 -18.42 4.28
CA PRO A 353 -15.35 -19.42 4.46
C PRO A 353 -15.00 -20.18 3.17
N GLU A 354 -15.99 -20.41 2.30
CA GLU A 354 -15.82 -21.07 1.00
C GLU A 354 -14.95 -20.27 0.02
N THR A 355 -14.74 -19.00 0.28
CA THR A 355 -13.92 -18.14 -0.59
C THR A 355 -12.48 -18.66 -0.68
N ILE A 356 -11.92 -19.18 0.41
CA ILE A 356 -10.54 -19.67 0.47
C ILE A 356 -10.34 -20.92 -0.40
N PRO A 357 -11.04 -22.04 -0.17
CA PRO A 357 -10.87 -23.24 -0.98
C PRO A 357 -11.22 -22.99 -2.44
N TYR A 358 -12.25 -22.20 -2.73
CA TYR A 358 -12.62 -21.84 -4.09
C TYR A 358 -11.53 -21.00 -4.80
N ALA A 359 -10.91 -20.04 -4.11
CA ALA A 359 -9.83 -19.25 -4.67
C ALA A 359 -8.59 -20.12 -4.97
N ILE A 360 -8.26 -21.05 -4.09
CA ILE A 360 -7.15 -21.99 -4.29
C ILE A 360 -7.43 -22.88 -5.51
N GLU A 361 -8.61 -23.48 -5.60
CA GLU A 361 -9.02 -24.33 -6.71
C GLU A 361 -8.92 -23.58 -8.05
N GLN A 362 -9.49 -22.37 -8.12
CA GLN A 362 -9.47 -21.55 -9.33
C GLN A 362 -8.03 -21.12 -9.72
N ALA A 363 -7.19 -20.82 -8.74
CA ALA A 363 -5.77 -20.48 -9.00
C ALA A 363 -5.00 -21.72 -9.50
N CYS A 364 -5.21 -22.86 -8.89
CA CYS A 364 -4.62 -24.15 -9.31
C CYS A 364 -5.03 -24.51 -10.73
N THR A 365 -6.31 -24.38 -11.06
CA THR A 365 -6.84 -24.60 -12.41
C THR A 365 -6.19 -23.65 -13.43
N ALA A 366 -6.17 -22.36 -13.15
CA ALA A 366 -5.59 -21.34 -14.05
C ALA A 366 -4.08 -21.52 -14.29
N LEU A 367 -3.35 -22.15 -13.36
CA LEU A 367 -1.90 -22.32 -13.40
C LEU A 367 -1.48 -23.79 -13.62
N ASN A 368 -2.43 -24.71 -13.82
CA ASN A 368 -2.18 -26.14 -13.91
C ASN A 368 -1.33 -26.68 -12.74
N ILE A 369 -1.73 -26.30 -11.51
CA ILE A 369 -1.15 -26.78 -10.25
C ILE A 369 -2.08 -27.87 -9.69
N LYS A 370 -1.51 -28.99 -9.28
CA LYS A 370 -2.29 -30.08 -8.65
C LYS A 370 -2.35 -29.87 -7.14
N GLN A 371 -3.47 -30.25 -6.52
CA GLN A 371 -3.70 -30.05 -5.09
C GLN A 371 -2.57 -30.64 -4.22
N HIS A 372 -2.05 -31.82 -4.58
CA HIS A 372 -0.97 -32.48 -3.81
C HIS A 372 0.38 -31.76 -3.92
N GLU A 373 0.55 -30.83 -4.85
CA GLU A 373 1.74 -30.00 -4.95
C GLU A 373 1.78 -28.87 -3.92
N ILE A 374 0.64 -28.56 -3.26
CA ILE A 374 0.55 -27.56 -2.20
C ILE A 374 1.10 -28.17 -0.91
N ILE A 375 2.25 -27.67 -0.43
CA ILE A 375 2.96 -28.19 0.75
C ILE A 375 3.03 -27.19 1.90
N ALA A 376 2.67 -25.93 1.67
CA ALA A 376 2.56 -24.91 2.70
C ALA A 376 1.50 -23.88 2.29
N HIS A 377 0.82 -23.31 3.28
CA HIS A 377 -0.09 -22.17 3.02
C HIS A 377 -0.22 -21.29 4.25
N THR A 378 -0.38 -19.99 4.02
CA THR A 378 -0.74 -19.02 5.06
C THR A 378 -1.87 -18.13 4.57
N ILE A 379 -2.71 -17.71 5.49
CA ILE A 379 -3.85 -16.84 5.21
C ILE A 379 -3.69 -15.57 6.04
N ILE A 380 -3.73 -14.43 5.36
CA ILE A 380 -3.55 -13.12 5.97
C ILE A 380 -4.77 -12.25 5.65
N GLU A 381 -5.43 -11.76 6.67
CA GLU A 381 -6.51 -10.80 6.52
C GLU A 381 -5.99 -9.38 6.66
N LEU A 382 -6.31 -8.54 5.68
CA LEU A 382 -5.99 -7.13 5.65
C LEU A 382 -7.29 -6.31 5.70
N PRO A 383 -7.78 -5.95 6.89
CA PRO A 383 -9.08 -5.27 7.04
C PRO A 383 -9.13 -3.89 6.38
N THR A 384 -7.99 -3.25 6.25
CA THR A 384 -7.84 -1.98 5.52
C THR A 384 -6.70 -2.12 4.52
N ALA A 385 -6.99 -2.54 3.30
CA ALA A 385 -5.98 -2.76 2.26
C ALA A 385 -5.90 -1.57 1.28
N TYR A 386 -7.03 -1.18 0.69
CA TYR A 386 -7.10 -0.06 -0.23
C TYR A 386 -8.03 1.02 0.28
N THR A 387 -7.49 2.22 0.52
CA THR A 387 -8.29 3.42 0.84
C THR A 387 -9.05 3.86 -0.42
N LEU A 388 -10.36 4.07 -0.32
CA LEU A 388 -11.15 4.46 -1.47
C LEU A 388 -11.21 5.99 -1.59
N TYR A 389 -10.97 6.47 -2.81
CA TYR A 389 -11.13 7.88 -3.18
C TYR A 389 -12.58 8.14 -3.54
N THR A 390 -13.41 8.41 -2.54
CA THR A 390 -14.81 8.80 -2.74
C THR A 390 -14.91 10.30 -3.01
N PRO A 391 -15.98 10.81 -3.65
CA PRO A 391 -16.21 12.26 -3.79
C PRO A 391 -16.18 13.01 -2.47
N TRP A 392 -16.67 12.38 -1.40
CA TRP A 392 -16.57 12.95 -0.06
C TRP A 392 -15.12 13.08 0.40
N ARG A 393 -14.33 12.01 0.28
CA ARG A 393 -12.91 12.01 0.65
C ARG A 393 -12.16 13.12 -0.08
N ASP A 394 -12.38 13.27 -1.37
CA ASP A 394 -11.65 14.23 -2.22
C ASP A 394 -11.90 15.69 -1.81
N THR A 395 -13.07 15.99 -1.27
CA THR A 395 -13.44 17.34 -0.85
C THR A 395 -13.20 17.63 0.64
N HIS A 396 -13.09 16.58 1.49
CA HIS A 396 -13.09 16.77 2.94
C HIS A 396 -11.82 16.30 3.65
N ILE A 397 -11.03 15.40 3.03
CA ILE A 397 -9.90 14.77 3.74
C ILE A 397 -8.88 15.80 4.23
N ASN A 398 -8.52 16.78 3.42
CA ASN A 398 -7.53 17.80 3.81
C ASN A 398 -8.04 18.67 4.96
N LYS A 399 -9.34 19.00 4.96
CA LYS A 399 -9.97 19.74 6.07
C LYS A 399 -10.01 18.93 7.36
N LEU A 400 -10.25 17.62 7.25
CA LEU A 400 -10.23 16.71 8.40
C LEU A 400 -8.83 16.60 9.00
N LEU A 401 -7.81 16.43 8.16
CA LEU A 401 -6.41 16.34 8.59
C LEU A 401 -5.95 17.66 9.23
N ALA A 402 -6.32 18.81 8.65
CA ALA A 402 -6.01 20.13 9.24
C ALA A 402 -6.64 20.30 10.63
N ARG A 403 -7.90 19.91 10.81
CA ARG A 403 -8.56 19.96 12.12
C ARG A 403 -7.94 19.05 13.17
N LEU A 404 -7.44 17.88 12.74
CA LEU A 404 -6.67 17.00 13.63
C LEU A 404 -5.35 17.66 14.05
N GLN A 405 -4.68 18.33 13.12
CA GLN A 405 -3.44 19.07 13.39
C GLN A 405 -3.66 20.22 14.39
N GLU A 406 -4.78 20.96 14.29
CA GLU A 406 -5.15 22.04 15.23
C GLU A 406 -5.23 21.55 16.69
N VAL A 407 -5.53 20.25 16.90
CA VAL A 407 -5.60 19.63 18.24
C VAL A 407 -4.33 18.81 18.58
N GLY A 408 -3.25 18.99 17.81
CA GLY A 408 -1.96 18.34 18.04
C GLY A 408 -1.87 16.88 17.52
N VAL A 409 -2.74 16.49 16.58
CA VAL A 409 -2.72 15.16 15.97
C VAL A 409 -2.29 15.25 14.51
N TYR A 410 -1.11 14.75 14.19
CA TYR A 410 -0.56 14.65 12.84
C TYR A 410 -0.86 13.27 12.27
N SER A 411 -1.78 13.17 11.32
CA SER A 411 -2.17 11.90 10.73
C SER A 411 -1.51 11.75 9.35
N ILE A 412 -0.52 10.88 9.24
CA ILE A 412 0.40 10.75 8.10
C ILE A 412 0.51 9.30 7.61
N GLY A 413 1.20 9.11 6.50
CA GLY A 413 1.37 7.81 5.86
C GLY A 413 0.14 7.38 5.07
N ARG A 414 0.25 6.20 4.43
CA ARG A 414 -0.79 5.66 3.54
C ARG A 414 -2.17 5.63 4.20
N TYR A 415 -2.24 5.14 5.42
CA TYR A 415 -3.50 4.93 6.12
C TYR A 415 -3.88 6.09 7.04
N GLY A 416 -2.91 6.78 7.61
CA GLY A 416 -3.16 7.98 8.42
C GLY A 416 -3.66 9.14 7.58
N SER A 417 -3.06 9.39 6.42
CA SER A 417 -3.53 10.44 5.48
C SER A 417 -4.65 9.96 4.54
N TRP A 418 -5.06 8.70 4.62
CA TRP A 418 -6.11 8.09 3.79
C TRP A 418 -5.87 8.27 2.29
N LYS A 419 -4.66 7.90 1.83
CA LYS A 419 -4.20 8.05 0.44
C LYS A 419 -3.43 6.83 -0.05
N TYR A 420 -3.22 6.73 -1.37
CA TYR A 420 -2.24 5.80 -1.91
C TYR A 420 -0.85 6.36 -1.69
N ALA A 421 0.01 5.54 -1.10
CA ALA A 421 1.41 5.82 -0.90
C ALA A 421 2.24 4.54 -1.11
N SER A 422 3.44 4.69 -1.64
CA SER A 422 4.47 3.65 -1.74
C SER A 422 5.30 3.60 -0.46
N MET A 423 6.19 2.61 -0.33
CA MET A 423 7.18 2.57 0.75
C MET A 423 8.07 3.81 0.75
N GLN A 424 8.54 4.25 -0.43
CA GLN A 424 9.34 5.48 -0.54
C GLN A 424 8.61 6.71 0.05
N GLU A 425 7.32 6.86 -0.25
CA GLU A 425 6.54 7.98 0.31
C GLU A 425 6.37 7.85 1.82
N ALA A 426 6.23 6.63 2.35
CA ALA A 426 6.18 6.39 3.78
C ALA A 426 7.48 6.84 4.48
N LEU A 427 8.64 6.58 3.86
CA LEU A 427 9.94 7.01 4.38
C LEU A 427 10.07 8.55 4.37
N CYS A 428 9.72 9.19 3.25
CA CYS A 428 9.80 10.65 3.12
C CYS A 428 8.85 11.36 4.11
N GLU A 429 7.61 10.89 4.26
CA GLU A 429 6.65 11.48 5.19
C GLU A 429 7.10 11.36 6.65
N GLY A 430 7.77 10.24 7.01
CA GLY A 430 8.36 10.09 8.33
C GLY A 430 9.46 11.11 8.61
N ARG A 431 10.34 11.39 7.63
CA ARG A 431 11.33 12.45 7.72
C ARG A 431 10.67 13.82 7.84
N ASP A 432 9.75 14.13 6.93
CA ASP A 432 9.16 15.45 6.82
C ASP A 432 8.42 15.86 8.12
N ILE A 433 7.76 14.91 8.79
CA ILE A 433 7.11 15.18 10.08
C ILE A 433 8.13 15.34 11.21
N ALA A 434 9.21 14.56 11.23
CA ALA A 434 10.27 14.70 12.23
C ALA A 434 10.95 16.09 12.11
N GLU A 435 11.28 16.52 10.89
CA GLU A 435 11.81 17.85 10.61
C GLU A 435 10.85 18.97 11.06
N HIS A 436 9.54 18.78 10.82
CA HIS A 436 8.54 19.75 11.26
C HIS A 436 8.47 19.88 12.78
N ILE A 437 8.54 18.75 13.52
CA ILE A 437 8.46 18.74 14.97
C ILE A 437 9.70 19.40 15.60
N VAL A 438 10.88 19.06 15.12
CA VAL A 438 12.14 19.56 15.68
C VAL A 438 12.47 20.98 15.20
N GLY A 439 12.10 21.30 13.96
CA GLY A 439 12.56 22.52 13.28
C GLY A 439 11.85 23.82 13.63
N HIS A 440 10.87 23.88 14.55
CA HIS A 440 10.10 25.11 14.93
C HIS A 440 9.59 25.99 13.76
N GLU A 441 9.72 25.55 12.49
CA GLU A 441 9.24 26.31 11.35
C GLU A 441 7.78 26.00 11.06
N LYS A 442 6.94 27.03 11.20
CA LYS A 442 5.52 27.07 10.79
C LYS A 442 5.38 26.94 9.27
N ARG A 443 5.89 25.88 8.66
CA ARG A 443 5.49 25.51 7.30
C ARG A 443 4.29 24.58 7.43
N PRO A 444 3.10 24.96 6.90
CA PRO A 444 2.00 23.98 6.83
C PRO A 444 2.52 22.75 6.09
N LEU A 445 2.23 21.56 6.60
CA LEU A 445 2.43 20.30 5.88
C LEU A 445 1.54 20.33 4.62
N LEU A 446 2.02 21.08 3.62
CA LEU A 446 1.40 21.07 2.31
C LEU A 446 1.58 19.68 1.75
N THR A 447 0.47 18.97 1.64
CA THR A 447 0.38 17.76 0.82
C THR A 447 0.69 18.17 -0.63
N LYS A 448 1.97 18.29 -0.97
CA LYS A 448 2.41 18.44 -2.36
C LYS A 448 2.18 17.14 -3.10
N SER A 449 0.93 16.87 -3.42
CA SER A 449 0.58 15.93 -4.47
C SER A 449 0.43 16.67 -5.80
N GLN A 450 1.45 17.38 -6.24
CA GLN A 450 1.53 17.90 -7.61
C GLN A 450 2.95 18.37 -7.89
N THR A 451 3.87 17.44 -8.06
CA THR A 451 4.97 17.70 -8.98
C THR A 451 4.48 17.32 -10.37
N HIS A 452 4.07 18.31 -11.14
CA HIS A 452 3.97 18.17 -12.59
C HIS A 452 5.38 17.85 -13.09
N VAL A 453 5.64 16.58 -13.32
CA VAL A 453 6.74 16.19 -14.21
C VAL A 453 6.22 16.45 -15.61
N ARG A 454 6.63 17.58 -16.22
CA ARG A 454 6.62 17.73 -17.66
C ARG A 454 7.57 16.67 -18.22
N LEU A 455 7.06 15.81 -19.07
CA LEU A 455 7.83 15.02 -20.03
C LEU A 455 8.33 15.96 -21.12
#